data_69e1b0e3270867267c65600e54429bc5
#
_entry.id   69e1b0e3270867267c65600e54429bc5
#
_cell.length_a   1.000
_cell.length_b   1.000
_cell.length_c   1.000
_cell.angle_alpha   90.00
_cell.angle_beta   90.00
_cell.angle_gamma   90.00
#
_symmetry.space_group_name_H-M   'P 1'
#
loop_
_entity.id
_entity.type
_entity.pdbx_description
1 polymer ?
#
loop_
_entity_poly.entity_id
_entity_poly.type
_entity_poly.pdbx_seq_one_letter_code
_entity_poly.pdbx_strand_id
1 'polypeptide(L)'
;GKALHDDLAVRFPGVPAFLLGRSMGSFMVRTDLIEYPGTVDGCLLLGTGQENPALVALGKALSGTLCRLRGSRSHSRLVIALSLGAYNAQFRPARTGADWISRDAAVVDAYVSDPLCRFTPTVGMFRDMMGGLQRIADPRALTRMDPNTPVGLFSGAADPVGGRGKGVRTVEGLFRRAGCRDLTVKLYPGARHELLNETNR
;
A
#
# COMPACT_ATOMS: atom_id res chain seq x y z
N GLY A 1 -4.98 -12.70 -5.94
CA GLY A 1 -3.63 -13.31 -5.92
C GLY A 1 -3.72 -14.78 -6.28
N LYS A 2 -4.16 -15.66 -5.34
CA LYS A 2 -4.00 -17.12 -5.45
C LYS A 2 -4.56 -17.73 -6.75
N ALA A 3 -5.79 -17.43 -7.14
CA ALA A 3 -6.38 -18.03 -8.36
C ALA A 3 -5.57 -17.73 -9.64
N LEU A 4 -5.03 -16.50 -9.76
CA LEU A 4 -4.15 -16.16 -10.89
C LEU A 4 -2.80 -16.89 -10.79
N HIS A 5 -2.24 -16.98 -9.58
CA HIS A 5 -1.01 -17.73 -9.35
C HIS A 5 -1.20 -19.20 -9.76
N ASP A 6 -2.29 -19.85 -9.34
CA ASP A 6 -2.57 -21.26 -9.66
C ASP A 6 -2.73 -21.48 -11.18
N ASP A 7 -3.41 -20.57 -11.88
CA ASP A 7 -3.51 -20.60 -13.34
C ASP A 7 -2.14 -20.46 -14.02
N LEU A 8 -1.31 -19.53 -13.55
CA LEU A 8 0.03 -19.33 -14.08
C LEU A 8 0.96 -20.53 -13.81
N ALA A 9 0.88 -21.13 -12.62
CA ALA A 9 1.69 -22.31 -12.26
C ALA A 9 1.36 -23.52 -13.14
N VAL A 10 0.08 -23.67 -13.53
CA VAL A 10 -0.34 -24.72 -14.50
C VAL A 10 0.16 -24.41 -15.92
N ARG A 11 0.09 -23.15 -16.34
CA ARG A 11 0.47 -22.73 -17.71
C ARG A 11 1.99 -22.66 -17.91
N PHE A 12 2.73 -22.35 -16.86
CA PHE A 12 4.18 -22.16 -16.87
C PHE A 12 4.85 -22.95 -15.75
N PRO A 13 4.85 -24.29 -15.81
CA PRO A 13 5.40 -25.12 -14.75
C PRO A 13 6.91 -24.90 -14.58
N GLY A 14 7.36 -24.76 -13.33
CA GLY A 14 8.78 -24.57 -13.01
C GLY A 14 9.33 -23.15 -13.24
N VAL A 15 8.50 -22.20 -13.70
CA VAL A 15 8.92 -20.81 -13.83
C VAL A 15 8.73 -20.10 -12.49
N PRO A 16 9.77 -19.38 -11.97
CA PRO A 16 9.65 -18.64 -10.73
C PRO A 16 8.58 -17.55 -10.80
N ALA A 17 7.77 -17.44 -9.75
CA ALA A 17 6.67 -16.50 -9.63
C ALA A 17 7.00 -15.38 -8.62
N PHE A 18 6.91 -14.13 -9.06
CA PHE A 18 7.13 -12.97 -8.21
C PHE A 18 5.89 -12.08 -8.14
N LEU A 19 5.61 -11.52 -6.96
CA LEU A 19 4.55 -10.52 -6.79
C LEU A 19 5.15 -9.11 -6.65
N LEU A 20 4.64 -8.18 -7.45
CA LEU A 20 4.90 -6.77 -7.27
C LEU A 20 3.61 -6.08 -6.84
N GLY A 21 3.64 -5.46 -5.66
CA GLY A 21 2.53 -4.66 -5.13
C GLY A 21 2.91 -3.20 -4.94
N ARG A 22 2.14 -2.29 -5.54
CA ARG A 22 2.33 -0.85 -5.38
C ARG A 22 1.18 -0.23 -4.61
N SER A 23 1.48 0.69 -3.66
CA SER A 23 0.46 1.40 -2.88
C SER A 23 -0.50 0.41 -2.20
N MET A 24 -1.80 0.53 -2.44
CA MET A 24 -2.81 -0.43 -1.96
C MET A 24 -2.50 -1.86 -2.42
N GLY A 25 -1.92 -2.06 -3.61
CA GLY A 25 -1.46 -3.37 -4.08
C GLY A 25 -0.39 -3.98 -3.17
N SER A 26 0.45 -3.16 -2.51
CA SER A 26 1.41 -3.66 -1.53
C SER A 26 0.75 -4.24 -0.27
N PHE A 27 -0.41 -3.69 0.12
CA PHE A 27 -1.20 -4.25 1.23
C PHE A 27 -1.86 -5.57 0.83
N MET A 28 -2.29 -5.70 -0.44
CA MET A 28 -2.81 -6.95 -0.99
C MET A 28 -1.73 -8.04 -1.04
N VAL A 29 -0.50 -7.72 -1.49
CA VAL A 29 0.62 -8.66 -1.48
C VAL A 29 0.97 -9.09 -0.06
N ARG A 30 0.99 -8.17 0.92
CA ARG A 30 1.20 -8.51 2.32
C ARG A 30 0.11 -9.46 2.85
N THR A 31 -1.13 -9.27 2.42
CA THR A 31 -2.22 -10.20 2.74
C THR A 31 -1.99 -11.56 2.08
N ASP A 32 -1.56 -11.58 0.82
CA ASP A 32 -1.28 -12.80 0.06
C ASP A 32 -0.17 -13.63 0.74
N LEU A 33 0.92 -13.00 1.17
CA LEU A 33 2.01 -13.64 1.91
C LEU A 33 1.55 -14.30 3.23
N ILE A 34 0.52 -13.74 3.89
CA ILE A 34 -0.06 -14.27 5.13
C ILE A 34 -1.03 -15.42 4.84
N GLU A 35 -1.88 -15.27 3.83
CA GLU A 35 -2.96 -16.23 3.56
C GLU A 35 -2.49 -17.41 2.69
N TYR A 36 -1.45 -17.23 1.89
CA TYR A 36 -0.92 -18.22 0.97
C TYR A 36 0.62 -18.30 1.06
N PRO A 37 1.18 -18.67 2.22
CA PRO A 37 2.63 -18.72 2.41
C PRO A 37 3.28 -19.72 1.45
N GLY A 38 4.48 -19.39 0.96
CA GLY A 38 5.28 -20.26 0.10
C GLY A 38 4.75 -20.43 -1.34
N THR A 39 3.78 -19.62 -1.77
CA THR A 39 3.26 -19.69 -3.14
C THR A 39 4.06 -18.88 -4.15
N VAL A 40 4.95 -18.01 -3.71
CA VAL A 40 5.77 -17.15 -4.58
C VAL A 40 7.24 -17.22 -4.19
N ASP A 41 8.11 -17.07 -5.18
CA ASP A 41 9.57 -17.11 -5.01
C ASP A 41 10.14 -15.77 -4.49
N GLY A 42 9.34 -14.73 -4.44
CA GLY A 42 9.70 -13.44 -3.84
C GLY A 42 8.67 -12.36 -4.11
N CYS A 43 8.81 -11.23 -3.43
CA CYS A 43 7.92 -10.08 -3.68
C CYS A 43 8.60 -8.72 -3.53
N LEU A 44 8.04 -7.74 -4.24
CA LEU A 44 8.43 -6.35 -4.20
C LEU A 44 7.24 -5.49 -3.73
N LEU A 45 7.43 -4.73 -2.67
CA LEU A 45 6.44 -3.83 -2.09
C LEU A 45 6.88 -2.38 -2.32
N LEU A 46 6.21 -1.69 -3.27
CA LEU A 46 6.52 -0.32 -3.64
C LEU A 46 5.55 0.65 -2.97
N GLY A 47 6.07 1.69 -2.32
CA GLY A 47 5.25 2.70 -1.66
C GLY A 47 4.32 2.10 -0.59
N THR A 48 4.80 1.08 0.13
CA THR A 48 4.08 0.48 1.25
C THR A 48 4.23 1.32 2.50
N GLY A 49 3.36 1.07 3.49
CA GLY A 49 3.45 1.71 4.80
C GLY A 49 2.59 1.00 5.84
N GLN A 50 2.71 1.46 7.07
CA GLN A 50 1.84 1.05 8.16
C GLN A 50 1.57 2.27 9.04
N GLU A 51 0.30 2.57 9.20
CA GLU A 51 -0.18 3.65 10.06
C GLU A 51 -0.26 3.22 11.52
N ASN A 52 -0.32 4.20 12.41
CA ASN A 52 -0.55 3.97 13.84
C ASN A 52 -1.84 3.15 14.05
N PRO A 53 -1.81 2.05 14.84
CA PRO A 53 -2.97 1.19 15.07
C PRO A 53 -4.21 1.92 15.58
N ALA A 54 -4.04 2.96 16.42
CA ALA A 54 -5.17 3.76 16.92
C ALA A 54 -5.83 4.58 15.81
N LEU A 55 -5.04 5.16 14.89
CA LEU A 55 -5.56 5.87 13.71
C LEU A 55 -6.29 4.93 12.76
N VAL A 56 -5.76 3.74 12.54
CA VAL A 56 -6.41 2.71 11.72
C VAL A 56 -7.74 2.28 12.34
N ALA A 57 -7.78 2.06 13.67
CA ALA A 57 -9.00 1.70 14.39
C ALA A 57 -10.05 2.82 14.31
N LEU A 58 -9.65 4.08 14.50
CA LEU A 58 -10.52 5.24 14.39
C LEU A 58 -11.06 5.41 12.95
N GLY A 59 -10.21 5.29 11.94
CA GLY A 59 -10.60 5.34 10.53
C GLY A 59 -11.60 4.25 10.18
N LYS A 60 -11.39 3.03 10.68
CA LYS A 60 -12.33 1.91 10.50
C LYS A 60 -13.68 2.16 11.19
N ALA A 61 -13.67 2.69 12.41
CA ALA A 61 -14.89 3.01 13.15
C ALA A 61 -15.68 4.13 12.44
N LEU A 62 -15.02 5.21 12.02
CA LEU A 62 -15.62 6.31 11.29
C LEU A 62 -16.25 5.84 9.97
N SER A 63 -15.48 5.16 9.13
CA SER A 63 -15.99 4.65 7.85
C SER A 63 -17.05 3.57 8.04
N GLY A 64 -16.94 2.73 9.08
CA GLY A 64 -17.97 1.76 9.44
C GLY A 64 -19.30 2.41 9.86
N THR A 65 -19.26 3.46 10.64
CA THR A 65 -20.44 4.26 11.02
C THR A 65 -21.08 4.92 9.80
N LEU A 66 -20.28 5.53 8.92
CA LEU A 66 -20.79 6.13 7.68
C LEU A 66 -21.39 5.05 6.74
N CYS A 67 -20.82 3.86 6.68
CA CYS A 67 -21.39 2.74 5.92
C CYS A 67 -22.78 2.36 6.43
N ARG A 68 -22.98 2.33 7.77
CA ARG A 68 -24.29 2.01 8.37
C ARG A 68 -25.33 3.09 8.11
N LEU A 69 -24.93 4.37 8.18
CA LEU A 69 -25.84 5.50 8.04
C LEU A 69 -26.16 5.88 6.59
N ARG A 70 -25.21 5.71 5.66
CA ARG A 70 -25.29 6.21 4.27
C ARG A 70 -25.11 5.13 3.20
N GLY A 71 -24.85 3.88 3.62
CA GLY A 71 -24.52 2.78 2.72
C GLY A 71 -23.04 2.73 2.33
N SER A 72 -22.52 1.54 2.03
CA SER A 72 -21.11 1.30 1.72
C SER A 72 -20.64 1.95 0.40
N ARG A 73 -21.55 2.21 -0.53
CA ARG A 73 -21.25 2.87 -1.82
C ARG A 73 -21.25 4.41 -1.73
N SER A 74 -21.58 4.99 -0.58
CA SER A 74 -21.56 6.44 -0.40
C SER A 74 -20.12 6.99 -0.38
N HIS A 75 -20.00 8.28 -0.65
CA HIS A 75 -18.72 9.02 -0.59
C HIS A 75 -18.74 10.00 0.59
N SER A 76 -17.57 10.27 1.17
CA SER A 76 -17.42 11.22 2.27
C SER A 76 -16.25 12.17 2.01
N ARG A 77 -16.55 13.45 1.84
CA ARG A 77 -15.52 14.49 1.69
C ARG A 77 -14.58 14.53 2.90
N LEU A 78 -15.11 14.28 4.10
CA LEU A 78 -14.32 14.23 5.33
C LEU A 78 -13.29 13.10 5.28
N VAL A 79 -13.71 11.87 4.92
CA VAL A 79 -12.81 10.71 4.84
C VAL A 79 -11.73 10.95 3.78
N ILE A 80 -12.08 11.50 2.62
CA ILE A 80 -11.13 11.83 1.55
C ILE A 80 -10.13 12.89 2.01
N ALA A 81 -10.61 13.96 2.69
CA ALA A 81 -9.74 15.02 3.17
C ALA A 81 -8.75 14.53 4.24
N LEU A 82 -9.19 13.65 5.14
CA LEU A 82 -8.35 13.07 6.20
C LEU A 82 -7.37 11.99 5.68
N SER A 83 -7.56 11.50 4.46
CA SER A 83 -6.70 10.50 3.81
C SER A 83 -5.89 11.12 2.66
N LEU A 84 -6.39 11.05 1.45
CA LEU A 84 -5.69 11.53 0.24
C LEU A 84 -5.37 13.03 0.29
N GLY A 85 -6.28 13.84 0.86
CA GLY A 85 -6.05 15.28 1.05
C GLY A 85 -4.90 15.58 2.00
N ALA A 86 -4.75 14.80 3.06
CA ALA A 86 -3.64 14.93 4.02
C ALA A 86 -2.29 14.62 3.38
N TYR A 87 -2.23 13.66 2.44
CA TYR A 87 -1.00 13.37 1.70
C TYR A 87 -0.53 14.57 0.90
N ASN A 88 -1.42 15.21 0.15
CA ASN A 88 -1.06 16.35 -0.70
C ASN A 88 -0.74 17.62 0.09
N ALA A 89 -1.32 17.79 1.27
CA ALA A 89 -1.07 18.95 2.13
C ALA A 89 0.40 19.10 2.56
N GLN A 90 1.18 18.01 2.50
CA GLN A 90 2.62 18.01 2.83
C GLN A 90 3.50 18.65 1.73
N PHE A 91 2.95 18.94 0.54
CA PHE A 91 3.66 19.49 -0.62
C PHE A 91 3.19 20.90 -0.98
N ARG A 92 2.91 21.74 0.03
CA ARG A 92 2.49 23.12 -0.19
C ARG A 92 3.70 24.04 -0.47
N PRO A 93 3.54 25.04 -1.39
CA PRO A 93 2.38 25.29 -2.23
C PRO A 93 2.18 24.17 -3.28
N ALA A 94 1.00 23.55 -3.29
CA ALA A 94 0.69 22.46 -4.20
C ALA A 94 0.20 23.02 -5.55
N ARG A 95 0.69 22.46 -6.66
CA ARG A 95 0.28 22.80 -8.02
C ARG A 95 -1.05 22.11 -8.38
N THR A 96 -1.23 20.88 -7.89
CA THR A 96 -2.41 20.03 -8.12
C THR A 96 -2.90 19.37 -6.83
N GLY A 97 -3.97 18.60 -6.90
CA GLY A 97 -4.42 17.73 -5.80
C GLY A 97 -3.63 16.43 -5.65
N ALA A 98 -2.62 16.19 -6.49
CA ALA A 98 -1.91 14.91 -6.60
C ALA A 98 -0.37 15.06 -6.62
N ASP A 99 0.17 16.19 -6.19
CA ASP A 99 1.62 16.43 -6.20
C ASP A 99 2.40 15.45 -5.30
N TRP A 100 1.71 14.80 -4.37
CA TRP A 100 2.30 13.77 -3.52
C TRP A 100 2.71 12.50 -4.28
N ILE A 101 2.25 12.33 -5.54
CA ILE A 101 2.49 11.13 -6.35
C ILE A 101 3.92 11.09 -6.88
N SER A 102 4.39 12.18 -7.51
CA SER A 102 5.74 12.26 -8.12
C SER A 102 6.27 13.68 -8.09
N ARG A 103 7.60 13.82 -8.20
CA ARG A 103 8.28 15.10 -8.47
C ARG A 103 8.18 15.50 -9.94
N ASP A 104 7.97 14.53 -10.82
CA ASP A 104 7.79 14.75 -12.24
C ASP A 104 6.40 15.34 -12.51
N ALA A 105 6.37 16.61 -12.92
CA ALA A 105 5.13 17.32 -13.21
C ALA A 105 4.31 16.65 -14.33
N ALA A 106 4.98 16.09 -15.35
CA ALA A 106 4.30 15.41 -16.46
C ALA A 106 3.58 14.15 -15.98
N VAL A 107 4.18 13.38 -15.07
CA VAL A 107 3.55 12.21 -14.45
C VAL A 107 2.32 12.61 -13.63
N VAL A 108 2.42 13.69 -12.85
CA VAL A 108 1.29 14.20 -12.06
C VAL A 108 0.17 14.70 -12.98
N ASP A 109 0.49 15.41 -14.07
CA ASP A 109 -0.49 15.91 -15.03
C ASP A 109 -1.19 14.76 -15.76
N ALA A 110 -0.45 13.74 -16.19
CA ALA A 110 -1.01 12.52 -16.77
C ALA A 110 -1.99 11.84 -15.80
N TYR A 111 -1.60 11.67 -14.53
CA TYR A 111 -2.46 11.09 -13.50
C TYR A 111 -3.75 11.91 -13.28
N VAL A 112 -3.63 13.24 -13.19
CA VAL A 112 -4.78 14.14 -12.95
C VAL A 112 -5.73 14.18 -14.15
N SER A 113 -5.21 14.05 -15.38
CA SER A 113 -6.01 14.06 -16.60
C SER A 113 -6.66 12.71 -16.93
N ASP A 114 -6.12 11.59 -16.42
CA ASP A 114 -6.63 10.24 -16.70
C ASP A 114 -7.98 10.03 -16.00
N PRO A 115 -9.08 9.75 -16.76
CA PRO A 115 -10.39 9.49 -16.16
C PRO A 115 -10.40 8.25 -15.27
N LEU A 116 -9.54 7.26 -15.49
CA LEU A 116 -9.43 6.06 -14.66
C LEU A 116 -8.76 6.33 -13.30
N CYS A 117 -7.99 7.42 -13.19
CA CYS A 117 -7.34 7.84 -11.94
C CYS A 117 -8.19 8.82 -11.10
N ARG A 118 -9.29 9.34 -11.65
CA ARG A 118 -10.14 10.37 -11.00
C ARG A 118 -11.33 9.81 -10.22
N PHE A 119 -11.39 8.50 -10.00
CA PHE A 119 -12.48 7.94 -9.21
C PHE A 119 -12.44 8.41 -7.75
N THR A 120 -13.62 8.58 -7.16
CA THR A 120 -13.74 8.92 -5.75
C THR A 120 -13.95 7.64 -4.93
N PRO A 121 -13.02 7.31 -3.99
CA PRO A 121 -13.19 6.12 -3.17
C PRO A 121 -14.45 6.17 -2.30
N THR A 122 -15.13 5.03 -2.16
CA THR A 122 -16.31 4.90 -1.31
C THR A 122 -15.93 4.73 0.17
N VAL A 123 -16.86 5.02 1.08
CA VAL A 123 -16.62 4.79 2.51
C VAL A 123 -16.47 3.30 2.82
N GLY A 124 -17.10 2.42 2.04
CA GLY A 124 -16.92 0.96 2.12
C GLY A 124 -15.48 0.54 1.82
N MET A 125 -14.90 1.08 0.74
CA MET A 125 -13.50 0.83 0.41
C MET A 125 -12.55 1.25 1.56
N PHE A 126 -12.75 2.43 2.14
CA PHE A 126 -11.94 2.87 3.28
C PHE A 126 -12.09 1.94 4.50
N ARG A 127 -13.33 1.53 4.85
CA ARG A 127 -13.57 0.60 5.95
C ARG A 127 -12.82 -0.72 5.74
N ASP A 128 -12.89 -1.27 4.54
CA ASP A 128 -12.28 -2.57 4.22
C ASP A 128 -10.76 -2.46 4.14
N MET A 129 -10.22 -1.35 3.60
CA MET A 129 -8.79 -1.05 3.63
C MET A 129 -8.26 -0.93 5.07
N MET A 130 -8.97 -0.22 5.97
CA MET A 130 -8.57 -0.16 7.38
C MET A 130 -8.60 -1.53 8.05
N GLY A 131 -9.58 -2.39 7.71
CA GLY A 131 -9.63 -3.79 8.14
C GLY A 131 -8.42 -4.59 7.65
N GLY A 132 -8.04 -4.42 6.39
CA GLY A 132 -6.83 -5.01 5.80
C GLY A 132 -5.56 -4.55 6.50
N LEU A 133 -5.41 -3.24 6.77
CA LEU A 133 -4.26 -2.68 7.48
C LEU A 133 -4.12 -3.24 8.91
N GLN A 134 -5.24 -3.49 9.61
CA GLN A 134 -5.21 -4.18 10.90
C GLN A 134 -4.72 -5.63 10.75
N ARG A 135 -5.23 -6.35 9.75
CA ARG A 135 -4.89 -7.75 9.49
C ARG A 135 -3.41 -7.94 9.17
N ILE A 136 -2.85 -7.13 8.29
CA ILE A 136 -1.44 -7.23 7.87
C ILE A 136 -0.44 -6.67 8.89
N ALA A 137 -0.92 -6.10 10.01
CA ALA A 137 -0.11 -5.67 11.14
C ALA A 137 -0.29 -6.59 12.38
N ASP A 138 -1.22 -7.54 12.34
CA ASP A 138 -1.45 -8.46 13.44
C ASP A 138 -0.27 -9.45 13.60
N PRO A 139 0.44 -9.44 14.73
CA PRO A 139 1.57 -10.35 14.94
C PRO A 139 1.21 -11.82 14.77
N ARG A 140 0.00 -12.22 15.17
CA ARG A 140 -0.47 -13.62 15.00
C ARG A 140 -0.70 -13.97 13.54
N ALA A 141 -1.17 -13.03 12.73
CA ALA A 141 -1.34 -13.25 11.30
C ALA A 141 0.03 -13.37 10.61
N LEU A 142 0.96 -12.50 10.98
CA LEU A 142 2.30 -12.44 10.39
C LEU A 142 3.14 -13.71 10.64
N THR A 143 2.92 -14.45 11.74
CA THR A 143 3.61 -15.74 11.97
C THR A 143 3.25 -16.81 10.94
N ARG A 144 2.24 -16.61 10.12
CA ARG A 144 1.87 -17.52 9.02
C ARG A 144 2.71 -17.35 7.76
N MET A 145 3.42 -16.23 7.63
CA MET A 145 4.27 -15.97 6.46
C MET A 145 5.40 -17.02 6.38
N ASP A 146 5.76 -17.43 5.16
CA ASP A 146 6.98 -18.20 4.96
C ASP A 146 8.20 -17.29 5.22
N PRO A 147 9.03 -17.59 6.21
CA PRO A 147 10.19 -16.77 6.56
C PRO A 147 11.29 -16.79 5.48
N ASN A 148 11.23 -17.72 4.52
CA ASN A 148 12.22 -17.84 3.46
C ASN A 148 11.85 -17.07 2.19
N THR A 149 10.60 -16.59 2.05
CA THR A 149 10.22 -15.78 0.90
C THR A 149 10.98 -14.44 0.92
N PRO A 150 11.82 -14.14 -0.10
CA PRO A 150 12.53 -12.86 -0.21
C PRO A 150 11.55 -11.70 -0.37
N VAL A 151 11.77 -10.61 0.38
CA VAL A 151 10.91 -9.42 0.36
C VAL A 151 11.72 -8.15 0.13
N GLY A 152 11.36 -7.37 -0.87
CA GLY A 152 11.88 -6.02 -1.10
C GLY A 152 10.88 -4.94 -0.70
N LEU A 153 11.27 -4.02 0.19
CA LEU A 153 10.51 -2.82 0.57
C LEU A 153 11.17 -1.60 -0.06
N PHE A 154 10.54 -1.01 -1.07
CA PHE A 154 11.08 0.17 -1.76
C PHE A 154 10.08 1.33 -1.66
N SER A 155 10.52 2.51 -1.22
CA SER A 155 9.66 3.68 -1.06
C SER A 155 10.43 4.97 -1.27
N GLY A 156 9.74 6.02 -1.68
CA GLY A 156 10.28 7.37 -1.63
C GLY A 156 10.46 7.84 -0.19
N ALA A 157 11.59 8.50 0.09
CA ALA A 157 11.81 9.10 1.41
C ALA A 157 10.87 10.29 1.70
N ALA A 158 10.23 10.84 0.66
CA ALA A 158 9.21 11.88 0.78
C ALA A 158 7.78 11.34 0.58
N ASP A 159 7.60 10.02 0.43
CA ASP A 159 6.30 9.38 0.23
C ASP A 159 5.43 9.50 1.50
N PRO A 160 4.27 10.21 1.44
CA PRO A 160 3.39 10.37 2.58
C PRO A 160 2.65 9.07 2.97
N VAL A 161 2.42 8.14 2.03
CA VAL A 161 1.79 6.83 2.30
C VAL A 161 2.69 5.98 3.19
N GLY A 162 3.99 6.01 2.94
CA GLY A 162 5.00 5.39 3.79
C GLY A 162 5.36 6.22 5.03
N GLY A 163 4.63 7.31 5.34
CA GLY A 163 4.92 8.20 6.45
C GLY A 163 6.33 8.79 6.37
N ARG A 164 6.81 9.12 5.17
CA ARG A 164 8.19 9.54 4.89
C ARG A 164 9.22 8.53 5.42
N GLY A 165 8.98 7.27 5.15
CA GLY A 165 9.82 6.15 5.56
C GLY A 165 9.50 5.56 6.94
N LYS A 166 8.83 6.27 7.84
CA LYS A 166 8.49 5.74 9.18
C LYS A 166 7.58 4.51 9.11
N GLY A 167 6.53 4.56 8.30
CA GLY A 167 5.62 3.44 8.07
C GLY A 167 6.31 2.26 7.41
N VAL A 168 7.26 2.51 6.49
CA VAL A 168 8.08 1.47 5.86
C VAL A 168 8.96 0.77 6.91
N ARG A 169 9.60 1.53 7.81
CA ARG A 169 10.38 0.97 8.92
C ARG A 169 9.50 0.18 9.90
N THR A 170 8.25 0.59 10.10
CA THR A 170 7.29 -0.19 10.87
C THR A 170 7.04 -1.55 10.21
N VAL A 171 6.81 -1.58 8.88
CA VAL A 171 6.64 -2.84 8.13
C VAL A 171 7.89 -3.71 8.22
N GLU A 172 9.09 -3.13 8.05
CA GLU A 172 10.36 -3.81 8.24
C GLU A 172 10.43 -4.50 9.60
N GLY A 173 10.15 -3.77 10.68
CA GLY A 173 10.13 -4.31 12.02
C GLY A 173 9.10 -5.43 12.24
N LEU A 174 7.94 -5.33 11.62
CA LEU A 174 6.91 -6.38 11.65
C LEU A 174 7.43 -7.66 10.96
N PHE A 175 8.00 -7.54 9.77
CA PHE A 175 8.49 -8.69 9.00
C PHE A 175 9.70 -9.37 9.67
N ARG A 176 10.64 -8.59 10.21
CA ARG A 176 11.77 -9.16 10.97
C ARG A 176 11.29 -9.93 12.20
N ARG A 177 10.30 -9.38 12.94
CA ARG A 177 9.70 -10.10 14.10
C ARG A 177 8.92 -11.35 13.67
N ALA A 178 8.35 -11.36 12.48
CA ALA A 178 7.70 -12.55 11.90
C ALA A 178 8.70 -13.61 11.43
N GLY A 179 10.00 -13.33 11.45
CA GLY A 179 11.05 -14.26 11.08
C GLY A 179 11.51 -14.17 9.62
N CYS A 180 11.08 -13.15 8.85
CA CYS A 180 11.53 -12.95 7.48
C CYS A 180 13.06 -12.84 7.43
N ARG A 181 13.72 -13.74 6.70
CA ARG A 181 15.19 -13.91 6.66
C ARG A 181 15.84 -13.05 5.61
N ASP A 182 15.22 -12.95 4.44
CA ASP A 182 15.69 -12.15 3.31
C ASP A 182 14.78 -10.94 3.13
N LEU A 183 15.18 -9.80 3.74
CA LEU A 183 14.43 -8.55 3.73
C LEU A 183 15.32 -7.39 3.34
N THR A 184 15.13 -6.89 2.13
CA THR A 184 15.79 -5.70 1.61
C THR A 184 14.89 -4.48 1.78
N VAL A 185 15.45 -3.38 2.32
CA VAL A 185 14.72 -2.11 2.50
C VAL A 185 15.52 -0.97 1.91
N LYS A 186 14.90 -0.22 0.98
CA LYS A 186 15.54 0.96 0.37
C LYS A 186 14.57 2.14 0.32
N LEU A 187 15.02 3.26 0.89
CA LEU A 187 14.33 4.55 0.80
C LEU A 187 15.11 5.45 -0.18
N TYR A 188 14.42 5.94 -1.20
CA TYR A 188 15.02 6.78 -2.24
C TYR A 188 14.90 8.26 -1.84
N PRO A 189 16.03 8.97 -1.64
CA PRO A 189 16.02 10.37 -1.21
C PRO A 189 15.22 11.26 -2.14
N GLY A 190 14.34 12.09 -1.58
CA GLY A 190 13.51 13.03 -2.29
C GLY A 190 12.37 12.42 -3.12
N ALA A 191 12.42 11.14 -3.47
CA ALA A 191 11.36 10.49 -4.23
C ALA A 191 10.05 10.47 -3.46
N ARG A 192 8.93 10.60 -4.19
CA ARG A 192 7.57 10.55 -3.67
C ARG A 192 6.98 9.15 -3.84
N HIS A 193 5.68 9.05 -4.03
CA HIS A 193 4.95 7.77 -3.99
C HIS A 193 5.20 6.87 -5.21
N GLU A 194 5.34 7.45 -6.39
CA GLU A 194 5.40 6.75 -7.68
C GLU A 194 6.84 6.48 -8.11
N LEU A 195 7.53 5.55 -7.44
CA LEU A 195 8.96 5.29 -7.67
C LEU A 195 9.33 4.97 -9.12
N LEU A 196 8.48 4.22 -9.81
CA LEU A 196 8.72 3.80 -11.19
C LEU A 196 8.56 4.95 -12.20
N ASN A 197 7.98 6.06 -11.77
CA ASN A 197 7.71 7.25 -12.57
C ASN A 197 8.31 8.52 -11.93
N GLU A 198 9.40 8.36 -11.17
CA GLU A 198 10.14 9.49 -10.60
C GLU A 198 11.16 10.04 -11.61
N THR A 199 11.67 11.26 -11.35
CA THR A 199 12.59 11.99 -12.24
C THR A 199 13.94 11.30 -12.44
N ASN A 200 14.34 10.41 -11.53
CA ASN A 200 15.62 9.69 -11.54
C ASN A 200 15.42 8.17 -11.43
N ARG A 201 14.44 7.66 -12.16
CA ARG A 201 14.12 6.23 -12.31
C ARG A 201 15.18 5.47 -13.10
#